data_5f27bd28ce7bdbb4281445d8e66811b5
#
_entry.id   5f27bd28ce7bdbb4281445d8e66811b5
#
_cell.length_a   1.000
_cell.length_b   1.000
_cell.length_c   1.000
_cell.angle_alpha   90.00
_cell.angle_beta   90.00
_cell.angle_gamma   90.00
#
_symmetry.space_group_name_H-M   'P 1'
#
loop_
_entity.id
_entity.type
_entity.pdbx_description
1 polymer ?
#
loop_
_entity_poly.entity_id
_entity_poly.type
_entity_poly.pdbx_seq_one_letter_code
_entity_poly.pdbx_strand_id
1 'polypeptide(L)'
;MATRKVMFLVALTGLTATAIAQPAPETWTPIGRVTQTVTGQVRFTPSEIVFQNGKSMSLVRGGQMLFRPAPKQKKVIADLYRITPPDDPVLENGNRLCKGKPVGYLIVWKSEKIGNEADPRTLAPFSGPNLNSGSADDCGRYAYDATPR
;
A
#
# COMPACT_ATOMS: atom_id res chain seq x y z
N MET A 1 10.77 70.02 -27.19
CA MET A 1 11.36 68.67 -26.86
C MET A 1 10.34 67.89 -26.09
N ALA A 2 9.69 66.93 -26.70
CA ALA A 2 8.65 66.14 -26.07
C ALA A 2 9.23 64.77 -25.66
N THR A 3 9.29 64.54 -24.34
CA THR A 3 9.80 63.25 -23.77
C THR A 3 8.66 62.28 -23.72
N ARG A 4 8.68 61.25 -24.60
CA ARG A 4 7.74 60.09 -24.55
C ARG A 4 8.17 59.15 -23.44
N LYS A 5 7.36 59.02 -22.38
CA LYS A 5 7.46 57.96 -21.39
C LYS A 5 6.87 56.68 -21.99
N VAL A 6 7.72 55.68 -22.19
CA VAL A 6 7.29 54.32 -22.56
C VAL A 6 6.95 53.58 -21.26
N MET A 7 5.69 53.24 -21.12
CA MET A 7 5.19 52.45 -19.97
C MET A 7 5.25 50.97 -20.34
N PHE A 8 6.18 50.21 -19.72
CA PHE A 8 6.25 48.76 -19.87
C PHE A 8 5.20 48.10 -18.96
N LEU A 9 4.19 47.50 -19.58
CA LEU A 9 3.25 46.61 -18.87
C LEU A 9 3.91 45.26 -18.74
N VAL A 10 4.27 44.86 -17.51
CA VAL A 10 4.70 43.51 -17.21
C VAL A 10 3.44 42.67 -16.93
N ALA A 11 3.08 41.79 -17.87
CA ALA A 11 2.01 40.83 -17.69
C ALA A 11 2.56 39.67 -16.82
N LEU A 12 2.14 39.60 -15.55
CA LEU A 12 2.34 38.43 -14.71
C LEU A 12 1.39 37.31 -15.15
N THR A 13 1.88 36.34 -15.91
CA THR A 13 1.16 35.10 -16.18
C THR A 13 1.27 34.21 -14.93
N GLY A 14 0.20 34.18 -14.14
CA GLY A 14 0.09 33.25 -13.00
C GLY A 14 0.00 31.81 -13.50
N LEU A 15 1.02 31.00 -13.22
CA LEU A 15 0.93 29.54 -13.34
C LEU A 15 0.00 29.02 -12.24
N THR A 16 -1.22 28.65 -12.61
CA THR A 16 -2.09 27.87 -11.72
C THR A 16 -1.59 26.42 -11.68
N ALA A 17 -0.89 26.05 -10.61
CA ALA A 17 -0.56 24.68 -10.34
C ALA A 17 -1.85 23.91 -10.02
N THR A 18 -2.28 23.04 -10.92
CA THR A 18 -3.35 22.08 -10.64
C THR A 18 -2.84 21.08 -9.61
N ALA A 19 -3.29 21.20 -8.36
CA ALA A 19 -3.04 20.20 -7.34
C ALA A 19 -3.75 18.90 -7.76
N ILE A 20 -2.97 17.85 -8.08
CA ILE A 20 -3.50 16.51 -8.30
C ILE A 20 -3.96 16.01 -6.93
N ALA A 21 -5.27 15.85 -6.76
CA ALA A 21 -5.84 15.31 -5.52
C ALA A 21 -5.32 13.88 -5.30
N GLN A 22 -4.70 13.61 -4.14
CA GLN A 22 -4.29 12.26 -3.75
C GLN A 22 -5.55 11.41 -3.52
N PRO A 23 -5.54 10.12 -3.93
CA PRO A 23 -6.65 9.22 -3.63
C PRO A 23 -6.94 9.19 -2.13
N ALA A 24 -8.22 9.22 -1.76
CA ALA A 24 -8.63 9.09 -0.37
C ALA A 24 -8.15 7.75 0.21
N PRO A 25 -7.71 7.69 1.48
CA PRO A 25 -7.31 6.44 2.10
C PRO A 25 -8.46 5.45 2.13
N GLU A 26 -8.22 4.21 1.71
CA GLU A 26 -9.15 3.10 1.89
C GLU A 26 -8.97 2.52 3.29
N THR A 27 -10.08 2.24 3.95
CA THR A 27 -10.07 1.50 5.22
C THR A 27 -10.34 0.03 4.95
N TRP A 28 -9.40 -0.83 5.33
CA TRP A 28 -9.49 -2.27 5.15
C TRP A 28 -9.79 -2.94 6.48
N THR A 29 -10.91 -3.65 6.54
CA THR A 29 -11.35 -4.40 7.72
C THR A 29 -10.74 -5.81 7.68
N PRO A 30 -10.10 -6.28 8.78
CA PRO A 30 -9.46 -7.59 8.79
C PRO A 30 -10.49 -8.72 8.63
N ILE A 31 -10.13 -9.73 7.83
CA ILE A 31 -10.86 -10.99 7.69
C ILE A 31 -10.08 -12.08 8.43
N GLY A 32 -10.76 -12.77 9.35
CA GLY A 32 -10.19 -13.86 10.11
C GLY A 32 -9.30 -13.42 11.28
N ARG A 33 -9.07 -14.39 12.18
CA ARG A 33 -8.41 -14.14 13.46
C ARG A 33 -6.95 -13.70 13.31
N VAL A 34 -6.20 -14.30 12.40
CA VAL A 34 -4.77 -13.99 12.23
C VAL A 34 -4.58 -12.53 11.84
N THR A 35 -5.29 -12.06 10.81
CA THR A 35 -5.21 -10.66 10.36
C THR A 35 -5.64 -9.71 11.48
N GLN A 36 -6.74 -10.00 12.16
CA GLN A 36 -7.23 -9.17 13.25
C GLN A 36 -6.22 -9.09 14.41
N THR A 37 -5.57 -10.20 14.77
CA THR A 37 -4.63 -10.27 15.89
C THR A 37 -3.29 -9.62 15.57
N VAL A 38 -2.82 -9.70 14.33
CA VAL A 38 -1.50 -9.20 13.94
C VAL A 38 -1.54 -7.75 13.52
N THR A 39 -2.42 -7.40 12.58
CA THR A 39 -2.45 -6.06 11.97
C THR A 39 -3.64 -5.22 12.43
N GLY A 40 -4.76 -5.87 12.79
CA GLY A 40 -6.02 -5.18 12.97
C GLY A 40 -6.48 -4.51 11.67
N GLN A 41 -7.30 -3.48 11.81
CA GLN A 41 -7.74 -2.63 10.71
C GLN A 41 -6.57 -1.83 10.14
N VAL A 42 -6.51 -1.66 8.83
CA VAL A 42 -5.48 -0.84 8.19
C VAL A 42 -6.12 0.25 7.32
N ARG A 43 -5.42 1.37 7.18
CA ARG A 43 -5.69 2.40 6.18
C ARG A 43 -4.62 2.28 5.10
N PHE A 44 -5.06 2.17 3.87
CA PHE A 44 -4.19 1.93 2.73
C PHE A 44 -4.29 3.05 1.70
N THR A 45 -3.16 3.52 1.25
CA THR A 45 -2.99 4.40 0.08
C THR A 45 -1.88 3.84 -0.79
N PRO A 46 -1.73 4.27 -2.05
CA PRO A 46 -0.58 3.87 -2.88
C PRO A 46 0.80 4.26 -2.33
N SER A 47 0.86 5.16 -1.35
CA SER A 47 2.11 5.69 -0.76
C SER A 47 2.32 5.31 0.71
N GLU A 48 1.32 4.75 1.39
CA GLU A 48 1.43 4.43 2.81
C GLU A 48 0.41 3.37 3.24
N ILE A 49 0.82 2.48 4.15
CA ILE A 49 -0.08 1.65 4.94
C ILE A 49 0.04 2.04 6.41
N VAL A 50 -1.10 2.32 7.06
CA VAL A 50 -1.17 2.65 8.48
C VAL A 50 -1.94 1.55 9.19
N PHE A 51 -1.32 0.92 10.17
CA PHE A 51 -1.90 -0.16 10.96
C PHE A 51 -2.75 0.38 12.11
N GLN A 52 -3.58 -0.48 12.69
CA GLN A 52 -4.53 -0.10 13.75
C GLN A 52 -3.86 0.59 14.94
N ASN A 53 -2.64 0.19 15.31
CA ASN A 53 -1.89 0.81 16.41
C ASN A 53 -1.20 2.14 16.05
N GLY A 54 -1.43 2.66 14.85
CA GLY A 54 -0.87 3.91 14.36
C GLY A 54 0.54 3.80 13.74
N LYS A 55 1.17 2.63 13.78
CA LYS A 55 2.43 2.40 13.05
C LYS A 55 2.17 2.40 11.56
N SER A 56 3.16 2.85 10.77
CA SER A 56 3.01 2.91 9.31
C SER A 56 4.27 2.47 8.60
N MET A 57 4.10 2.14 7.32
CA MET A 57 5.20 1.91 6.38
C MET A 57 4.96 2.70 5.11
N SER A 58 6.00 3.36 4.62
CA SER A 58 5.95 4.09 3.35
C SER A 58 6.06 3.13 2.17
N LEU A 59 5.21 3.34 1.17
CA LEU A 59 5.09 2.51 -0.02
C LEU A 59 5.54 3.26 -1.27
N VAL A 60 6.24 2.57 -2.15
CA VAL A 60 6.49 3.02 -3.52
C VAL A 60 5.93 1.96 -4.47
N ARG A 61 4.97 2.33 -5.30
CA ARG A 61 4.36 1.40 -6.25
C ARG A 61 5.38 0.94 -7.28
N GLY A 62 5.54 -0.39 -7.41
CA GLY A 62 6.45 -1.05 -8.33
C GLY A 62 5.78 -1.63 -9.58
N GLY A 63 4.49 -1.31 -9.80
CA GLY A 63 3.70 -1.80 -10.92
C GLY A 63 2.90 -3.06 -10.60
N GLN A 64 2.47 -3.76 -11.64
CA GLN A 64 1.72 -5.01 -11.55
C GLN A 64 2.59 -6.21 -11.91
N MET A 65 2.26 -7.36 -11.33
CA MET A 65 2.93 -8.62 -11.60
C MET A 65 1.94 -9.79 -11.59
N LEU A 66 2.32 -10.89 -12.23
CA LEU A 66 1.64 -12.16 -12.05
C LEU A 66 2.21 -12.84 -10.81
N PHE A 67 1.37 -13.02 -9.80
CA PHE A 67 1.72 -13.64 -8.53
C PHE A 67 0.96 -14.96 -8.33
N ARG A 68 1.62 -15.96 -7.77
CA ARG A 68 0.99 -17.22 -7.37
C ARG A 68 0.83 -17.24 -5.84
N PRO A 69 -0.39 -17.06 -5.31
CA PRO A 69 -0.60 -16.95 -3.86
C PRO A 69 -0.20 -18.18 -3.05
N ALA A 70 -0.32 -19.36 -3.64
CA ALA A 70 0.15 -20.64 -3.08
C ALA A 70 0.54 -21.60 -4.21
N PRO A 71 1.36 -22.62 -3.96
CA PRO A 71 1.92 -23.51 -5.00
C PRO A 71 0.88 -24.15 -5.93
N LYS A 72 -0.30 -24.48 -5.41
CA LYS A 72 -1.39 -25.13 -6.17
C LYS A 72 -2.46 -24.16 -6.67
N GLN A 73 -2.36 -22.87 -6.37
CA GLN A 73 -3.32 -21.86 -6.80
C GLN A 73 -2.95 -21.29 -8.18
N LYS A 74 -3.96 -20.76 -8.86
CA LYS A 74 -3.77 -20.02 -10.12
C LYS A 74 -2.99 -18.72 -9.84
N LYS A 75 -2.26 -18.26 -10.85
CA LYS A 75 -1.65 -16.93 -10.82
C LYS A 75 -2.73 -15.85 -10.85
N VAL A 76 -2.53 -14.80 -10.11
CA VAL A 76 -3.37 -13.60 -10.06
C VAL A 76 -2.57 -12.38 -10.50
N ILE A 77 -3.26 -11.35 -11.00
CA ILE A 77 -2.66 -10.04 -11.20
C ILE A 77 -2.60 -9.37 -9.82
N ALA A 78 -1.42 -8.93 -9.43
CA ALA A 78 -1.18 -8.29 -8.15
C ALA A 78 -0.41 -6.98 -8.32
N ASP A 79 -0.65 -6.02 -7.42
CA ASP A 79 0.14 -4.80 -7.31
C ASP A 79 1.36 -5.06 -6.42
N LEU A 80 2.52 -4.63 -6.88
CA LEU A 80 3.77 -4.68 -6.12
C LEU A 80 4.08 -3.30 -5.54
N TYR A 81 4.42 -3.28 -4.25
CA TYR A 81 4.91 -2.11 -3.54
C TYR A 81 6.27 -2.42 -2.92
N ARG A 82 7.17 -1.45 -2.96
CA ARG A 82 8.43 -1.46 -2.21
C ARG A 82 8.23 -0.67 -0.91
N ILE A 83 8.77 -1.18 0.18
CA ILE A 83 8.83 -0.47 1.46
C ILE A 83 10.11 0.35 1.49
N THR A 84 10.02 1.65 1.71
CA THR A 84 11.17 2.55 1.68
C THR A 84 11.13 3.53 2.86
N PRO A 85 12.04 3.38 3.85
CA PRO A 85 13.00 2.27 4.02
C PRO A 85 12.32 0.96 4.42
N PRO A 86 12.97 -0.22 4.18
CA PRO A 86 12.45 -1.50 4.69
C PRO A 86 12.28 -1.47 6.21
N ASP A 87 11.15 -1.95 6.72
CA ASP A 87 10.82 -1.92 8.14
C ASP A 87 9.89 -3.10 8.50
N ASP A 88 9.87 -3.49 9.77
CA ASP A 88 8.92 -4.44 10.35
C ASP A 88 8.47 -3.93 11.72
N PRO A 89 7.56 -2.94 11.77
CA PRO A 89 7.15 -2.31 13.00
C PRO A 89 6.44 -3.30 13.93
N VAL A 90 6.51 -3.03 15.23
CA VAL A 90 5.70 -3.76 16.23
C VAL A 90 4.24 -3.34 16.06
N LEU A 91 3.39 -4.30 15.76
CA LEU A 91 1.97 -4.14 15.51
C LEU A 91 1.12 -4.56 16.72
N GLU A 92 -0.15 -4.89 16.48
CA GLU A 92 -1.06 -5.33 17.53
C GLU A 92 -0.51 -6.54 18.31
N ASN A 93 -0.73 -6.54 19.62
CA ASN A 93 -0.32 -7.62 20.54
C ASN A 93 1.18 -7.96 20.50
N GLY A 94 2.03 -7.00 20.12
CA GLY A 94 3.47 -7.22 19.98
C GLY A 94 3.87 -8.03 18.76
N ASN A 95 2.94 -8.29 17.84
CA ASN A 95 3.20 -9.02 16.60
C ASN A 95 3.98 -8.17 15.58
N ARG A 96 4.55 -8.84 14.58
CA ARG A 96 5.25 -8.25 13.43
C ARG A 96 4.89 -9.02 12.18
N LEU A 97 5.00 -8.39 11.01
CA LEU A 97 4.69 -9.05 9.73
C LEU A 97 5.72 -10.13 9.38
N CYS A 98 6.99 -9.84 9.59
CA CYS A 98 8.12 -10.71 9.20
C CYS A 98 9.00 -11.15 10.37
N LYS A 99 8.44 -11.20 11.60
CA LYS A 99 9.15 -11.66 12.81
C LYS A 99 10.45 -10.88 13.08
N GLY A 100 10.48 -9.59 12.78
CA GLY A 100 11.61 -8.70 12.97
C GLY A 100 12.58 -8.61 11.80
N LYS A 101 12.42 -9.38 10.73
CA LYS A 101 13.11 -9.13 9.46
C LYS A 101 12.47 -7.93 8.77
N PRO A 102 13.23 -6.92 8.29
CA PRO A 102 12.63 -5.78 7.60
C PRO A 102 11.81 -6.23 6.38
N VAL A 103 10.56 -5.76 6.30
CA VAL A 103 9.72 -5.95 5.12
C VAL A 103 10.24 -5.05 4.01
N GLY A 104 10.61 -5.63 2.89
CA GLY A 104 11.08 -4.90 1.71
C GLY A 104 10.00 -4.71 0.65
N TYR A 105 9.02 -5.62 0.62
CA TYR A 105 7.99 -5.66 -0.42
C TYR A 105 6.63 -6.04 0.16
N LEU A 106 5.57 -5.43 -0.40
CA LEU A 106 4.19 -5.87 -0.23
C LEU A 106 3.61 -6.24 -1.60
N ILE A 107 2.95 -7.37 -1.66
CA ILE A 107 2.15 -7.78 -2.81
C ILE A 107 0.69 -7.76 -2.40
N VAL A 108 -0.15 -7.07 -3.18
CA VAL A 108 -1.57 -6.88 -2.90
C VAL A 108 -2.39 -7.34 -4.10
N TRP A 109 -3.39 -8.16 -3.88
CA TRP A 109 -4.30 -8.58 -4.93
C TRP A 109 -5.74 -8.68 -4.45
N LYS A 110 -6.67 -8.61 -5.41
CA LYS A 110 -8.08 -8.90 -5.16
C LYS A 110 -8.25 -10.40 -4.99
N SER A 111 -8.77 -10.81 -3.83
CA SER A 111 -9.00 -12.22 -3.50
C SER A 111 -10.40 -12.66 -3.92
N GLU A 112 -10.61 -13.97 -3.95
CA GLU A 112 -11.97 -14.52 -4.06
C GLU A 112 -12.75 -14.29 -2.76
N LYS A 113 -14.07 -14.07 -2.89
CA LYS A 113 -14.97 -13.95 -1.75
C LYS A 113 -15.08 -15.28 -1.02
N ILE A 114 -14.98 -15.25 0.31
CA ILE A 114 -15.17 -16.41 1.17
C ILE A 114 -16.51 -16.35 1.89
N GLY A 115 -17.06 -15.14 2.06
CA GLY A 115 -18.30 -14.85 2.76
C GLY A 115 -19.01 -13.65 2.16
N ASN A 116 -19.37 -12.68 2.98
CA ASN A 116 -20.13 -11.48 2.60
C ASN A 116 -19.26 -10.27 2.29
N GLU A 117 -17.96 -10.49 2.06
CA GLU A 117 -17.04 -9.39 1.73
C GLU A 117 -17.46 -8.73 0.42
N ALA A 118 -17.41 -7.39 0.37
CA ALA A 118 -17.73 -6.64 -0.83
C ALA A 118 -16.53 -6.51 -1.76
N ASP A 119 -15.34 -6.26 -1.19
CA ASP A 119 -14.08 -6.11 -1.94
C ASP A 119 -12.89 -6.78 -1.21
N PRO A 120 -12.81 -8.12 -1.23
CA PRO A 120 -11.77 -8.84 -0.51
C PRO A 120 -10.39 -8.59 -1.14
N ARG A 121 -9.42 -8.28 -0.27
CA ARG A 121 -8.01 -8.04 -0.61
C ARG A 121 -7.12 -8.94 0.23
N THR A 122 -6.03 -9.39 -0.36
CA THR A 122 -4.98 -10.05 0.40
C THR A 122 -3.66 -9.30 0.23
N LEU A 123 -2.96 -9.17 1.34
CA LEU A 123 -1.65 -8.55 1.44
C LEU A 123 -0.62 -9.62 1.81
N ALA A 124 0.47 -9.69 1.06
CA ALA A 124 1.58 -10.59 1.32
C ALA A 124 2.87 -9.78 1.51
N PRO A 125 3.41 -9.71 2.74
CA PRO A 125 4.71 -9.10 2.99
C PRO A 125 5.85 -10.07 2.66
N PHE A 126 6.95 -9.51 2.13
CA PHE A 126 8.20 -10.22 1.84
C PHE A 126 9.38 -9.46 2.42
N SER A 127 10.30 -10.16 3.07
CA SER A 127 11.50 -9.57 3.65
C SER A 127 12.61 -9.30 2.62
N GLY A 128 12.54 -9.92 1.44
CA GLY A 128 13.54 -9.80 0.39
C GLY A 128 12.95 -9.99 -1.01
N PRO A 129 13.80 -9.99 -2.04
CA PRO A 129 13.38 -9.95 -3.45
C PRO A 129 12.88 -11.29 -4.01
N ASN A 130 12.98 -12.39 -3.25
CA ASN A 130 12.41 -13.67 -3.69
C ASN A 130 10.90 -13.69 -3.41
N LEU A 131 10.13 -13.14 -4.35
CA LEU A 131 8.68 -12.95 -4.25
C LEU A 131 7.88 -14.22 -4.59
N ASN A 132 8.48 -15.40 -4.46
CA ASN A 132 7.80 -16.66 -4.64
C ASN A 132 7.09 -17.08 -3.34
N SER A 133 5.86 -17.54 -3.47
CA SER A 133 5.09 -18.09 -2.36
C SER A 133 5.82 -19.26 -1.70
N GLY A 134 5.95 -19.21 -0.38
CA GLY A 134 6.68 -20.21 0.41
C GLY A 134 8.20 -20.09 0.36
N SER A 135 8.76 -19.03 -0.25
CA SER A 135 10.20 -18.75 -0.17
C SER A 135 10.64 -18.34 1.23
N ALA A 136 11.96 -18.28 1.48
CA ALA A 136 12.50 -17.81 2.74
C ALA A 136 12.14 -16.34 3.05
N ASP A 137 11.80 -15.56 2.03
CA ASP A 137 11.40 -14.16 2.15
C ASP A 137 9.89 -13.98 2.37
N ASP A 138 9.08 -15.02 2.17
CA ASP A 138 7.63 -15.00 2.35
C ASP A 138 7.26 -14.92 3.83
N CYS A 139 6.54 -13.84 4.23
CA CYS A 139 6.15 -13.59 5.62
C CYS A 139 4.68 -13.90 5.92
N GLY A 140 3.93 -14.45 4.98
CA GLY A 140 2.55 -14.88 5.18
C GLY A 140 1.51 -14.09 4.38
N ARG A 141 0.25 -14.23 4.80
CA ARG A 141 -0.91 -13.66 4.13
C ARG A 141 -1.84 -13.01 5.14
N TYR A 142 -2.33 -11.83 4.80
CA TYR A 142 -3.27 -11.07 5.62
C TYR A 142 -4.45 -10.66 4.75
N ALA A 143 -5.66 -11.09 5.13
CA ALA A 143 -6.87 -10.89 4.36
C ALA A 143 -7.74 -9.77 4.93
N TYR A 144 -8.31 -8.96 4.04
CA TYR A 144 -9.13 -7.80 4.39
C TYR A 144 -10.34 -7.66 3.46
N ASP A 145 -11.36 -6.95 3.93
CA ASP A 145 -12.40 -6.36 3.11
C ASP A 145 -12.13 -4.85 2.97
N ALA A 146 -11.83 -4.43 1.75
CA ALA A 146 -11.50 -3.05 1.40
C ALA A 146 -12.73 -2.22 1.00
N THR A 147 -13.91 -2.56 1.50
CA THR A 147 -15.14 -1.83 1.17
C THR A 147 -15.01 -0.37 1.57
N PRO A 148 -15.21 0.59 0.67
CA PRO A 148 -15.33 2.01 1.02
C PRO A 148 -16.52 2.21 1.97
N ARG A 149 -16.31 2.92 3.07
CA ARG A 149 -17.37 3.35 4.00
C ARG A 149 -17.81 4.76 3.70
#